data_16d9184b565e0bc93a1dd38d7a51df60
#
_entry.id   16d9184b565e0bc93a1dd38d7a51df60
#
_cell.length_a   1.000
_cell.length_b   1.000
_cell.length_c   1.000
_cell.angle_alpha   90.00
_cell.angle_beta   90.00
_cell.angle_gamma   90.00
#
_symmetry.space_group_name_H-M   'P 1'
#
loop_
_entity.id
_entity.type
_entity.pdbx_description
1 polymer ?
#
loop_
_entity_poly.entity_id
_entity_poly.type
_entity_poly.pdbx_seq_one_letter_code
_entity_poly.pdbx_strand_id
1 'polypeptide(L)'
;IVASLVGSEMCIRDRQKLHYTLQAEANLTIYSDPVIPFAASQFNQQTVLEVEAGAQLGFWEAYMAGRLAHGEAWRFQLLQSETKFLAGSELEYLDRSRLCPNEQGLSNPFRLGKYPVWASALMYVPNSFSAPHQWSKESEVAVDQVAPNLHLLRCLAPDGQVLRQIQHQWLQSLSKNDSQAMSISA
;
A
#
# COMPACT_ATOMS: atom_id res chain seq x y z
N ILE A 1 -1.42 -8.41 -16.57
CA ILE A 1 -0.63 -7.45 -15.76
C ILE A 1 0.15 -6.57 -16.74
N VAL A 2 -0.12 -5.27 -16.72
CA VAL A 2 0.66 -4.29 -17.48
C VAL A 2 1.36 -3.38 -16.49
N ALA A 3 2.68 -3.50 -16.38
CA ALA A 3 3.51 -2.58 -15.63
C ALA A 3 4.36 -1.78 -16.61
N SER A 4 4.26 -0.45 -16.57
CA SER A 4 5.10 0.44 -17.36
C SER A 4 5.99 1.26 -16.44
N LEU A 5 7.30 1.03 -16.53
CA LEU A 5 8.31 1.87 -15.91
C LEU A 5 8.82 2.85 -16.98
N VAL A 6 8.61 4.14 -16.75
CA VAL A 6 9.16 5.20 -17.59
C VAL A 6 10.15 5.98 -16.75
N GLY A 7 11.42 5.65 -16.89
CA GLY A 7 12.53 6.33 -16.25
C GLY A 7 13.84 5.67 -16.67
N SER A 8 14.76 6.39 -17.23
CA SER A 8 16.13 5.96 -17.46
C SER A 8 17.08 6.91 -16.75
N GLU A 9 18.07 6.32 -16.08
CA GLU A 9 19.23 6.96 -15.48
C GLU A 9 18.96 8.00 -14.39
N MET A 10 19.32 7.68 -13.15
CA MET A 10 19.33 8.57 -11.94
C MET A 10 18.37 9.78 -12.06
N CYS A 11 17.12 9.50 -12.43
CA CYS A 11 16.16 10.56 -12.68
C CYS A 11 15.76 11.20 -11.36
N ILE A 12 15.97 12.49 -11.25
CA ILE A 12 15.40 13.33 -10.19
C ILE A 12 13.86 13.27 -10.26
N ARG A 13 13.30 12.78 -11.38
CA ARG A 13 11.85 12.67 -11.61
C ARG A 13 11.50 11.30 -12.19
N ASP A 14 10.80 10.48 -11.40
CA ASP A 14 10.33 9.17 -11.82
C ASP A 14 8.80 9.11 -11.83
N ARG A 15 8.27 8.38 -12.82
CA ARG A 15 6.85 8.08 -12.90
C ARG A 15 6.63 6.60 -13.10
N GLN A 16 5.77 6.02 -12.27
CA GLN A 16 5.34 4.65 -12.38
C GLN A 16 3.82 4.59 -12.63
N LYS A 17 3.40 3.76 -13.58
CA LYS A 17 1.99 3.43 -13.82
C LYS A 17 1.81 1.93 -13.75
N LEU A 18 0.89 1.51 -12.92
CA LEU A 18 0.54 0.10 -12.71
C LEU A 18 -0.93 -0.07 -13.02
N HIS A 19 -1.26 -1.11 -13.77
CA HIS A 19 -2.64 -1.47 -14.07
C HIS A 19 -2.79 -2.98 -13.93
N TYR A 20 -3.72 -3.38 -13.08
CA TYR A 20 -4.04 -4.78 -12.79
C TYR A 20 -5.51 -5.01 -13.09
N THR A 21 -5.80 -6.00 -13.90
CA THR A 21 -7.17 -6.44 -14.19
C THR A 21 -7.32 -7.88 -13.73
N LEU A 22 -8.26 -8.14 -12.85
CA LEU A 22 -8.59 -9.45 -12.32
C LEU A 22 -9.95 -9.88 -12.86
N GLN A 23 -9.95 -10.98 -13.58
CA GLN A 23 -11.19 -11.63 -14.03
C GLN A 23 -11.86 -12.36 -12.87
N ALA A 24 -13.12 -12.72 -13.05
CA ALA A 24 -13.88 -13.50 -12.09
C ALA A 24 -13.12 -14.74 -11.60
N GLU A 25 -13.27 -15.09 -10.34
CA GLU A 25 -12.60 -16.23 -9.65
C GLU A 25 -11.06 -16.13 -9.58
N ALA A 26 -10.45 -15.06 -10.08
CA ALA A 26 -9.01 -14.86 -9.93
C ALA A 26 -8.66 -14.51 -8.48
N ASN A 27 -7.54 -15.05 -7.99
CA ASN A 27 -6.95 -14.68 -6.70
C ASN A 27 -5.55 -14.12 -6.94
N LEU A 28 -5.30 -12.89 -6.51
CA LEU A 28 -4.02 -12.23 -6.71
C LEU A 28 -3.60 -11.46 -5.45
N THR A 29 -2.40 -11.72 -4.99
CA THR A 29 -1.76 -10.92 -3.94
C THR A 29 -0.52 -10.23 -4.51
N ILE A 30 -0.51 -8.91 -4.42
CA ILE A 30 0.56 -8.04 -4.90
C ILE A 30 1.18 -7.35 -3.69
N TYR A 31 2.49 -7.47 -3.56
CA TYR A 31 3.25 -6.73 -2.56
C TYR A 31 4.63 -6.37 -3.11
N SER A 32 5.13 -5.23 -2.72
CA SER A 32 6.44 -4.72 -3.11
C SER A 32 7.23 -4.27 -1.89
N ASP A 33 8.54 -4.18 -2.08
CA ASP A 33 9.38 -3.46 -1.12
C ASP A 33 9.00 -1.97 -1.11
N PRO A 34 9.28 -1.27 0.01
CA PRO A 34 8.99 0.16 0.10
C PRO A 34 9.72 0.99 -0.95
N VAL A 35 9.02 1.94 -1.54
CA VAL A 35 9.65 3.00 -2.34
C VAL A 35 10.50 3.86 -1.43
N ILE A 36 11.78 4.03 -1.79
CA ILE A 36 12.76 4.81 -1.03
C ILE A 36 13.20 6.01 -1.88
N PRO A 37 12.60 7.18 -1.72
CA PRO A 37 12.95 8.35 -2.51
C PRO A 37 14.34 8.88 -2.12
N PHE A 38 15.14 9.24 -3.12
CA PHE A 38 16.41 9.92 -2.90
C PHE A 38 16.21 11.39 -2.54
N ALA A 39 17.23 12.02 -1.95
CA ALA A 39 17.23 13.46 -1.74
C ALA A 39 16.99 14.21 -3.06
N ALA A 40 16.16 15.26 -3.01
CA ALA A 40 15.74 16.08 -4.14
C ALA A 40 14.95 15.35 -5.25
N SER A 41 14.58 14.08 -5.08
CA SER A 41 13.80 13.34 -6.06
C SER A 41 12.32 13.75 -6.08
N GLN A 42 11.68 13.50 -7.22
CA GLN A 42 10.24 13.58 -7.40
C GLN A 42 9.75 12.24 -7.92
N PHE A 43 8.81 11.62 -7.21
CA PHE A 43 8.22 10.34 -7.58
C PHE A 43 6.71 10.48 -7.71
N ASN A 44 6.17 9.95 -8.80
CA ASN A 44 4.73 9.92 -9.07
C ASN A 44 4.31 8.49 -9.43
N GLN A 45 3.42 7.92 -8.66
CA GLN A 45 2.86 6.59 -8.90
C GLN A 45 1.35 6.69 -9.16
N GLN A 46 0.88 5.95 -10.14
CA GLN A 46 -0.53 5.75 -10.43
C GLN A 46 -0.80 4.25 -10.52
N THR A 47 -1.74 3.78 -9.71
CA THR A 47 -2.16 2.38 -9.69
C THR A 47 -3.65 2.29 -9.98
N VAL A 48 -4.04 1.40 -10.89
CA VAL A 48 -5.42 1.06 -11.19
C VAL A 48 -5.61 -0.43 -10.93
N LEU A 49 -6.59 -0.76 -10.11
CA LEU A 49 -6.97 -2.11 -9.73
C LEU A 49 -8.41 -2.33 -10.22
N GLU A 50 -8.60 -3.06 -11.31
CA GLU A 50 -9.90 -3.43 -11.85
C GLU A 50 -10.19 -4.88 -11.48
N VAL A 51 -11.27 -5.12 -10.75
CA VAL A 51 -11.58 -6.42 -10.19
C VAL A 51 -13.01 -6.82 -10.55
N GLU A 52 -13.18 -7.97 -11.20
CA GLU A 52 -14.52 -8.53 -11.48
C GLU A 52 -15.12 -9.22 -10.25
N ALA A 53 -16.43 -9.36 -10.25
CA ALA A 53 -17.15 -10.04 -9.17
C ALA A 53 -16.65 -11.48 -8.98
N GLY A 54 -16.47 -11.91 -7.74
CA GLY A 54 -15.94 -13.23 -7.38
C GLY A 54 -14.41 -13.31 -7.31
N ALA A 55 -13.69 -12.33 -7.86
CA ALA A 55 -12.25 -12.29 -7.70
C ALA A 55 -11.83 -11.83 -6.30
N GLN A 56 -10.60 -12.15 -5.92
CA GLN A 56 -9.98 -11.74 -4.65
C GLN A 56 -8.68 -11.01 -4.91
N LEU A 57 -8.48 -9.90 -4.20
CA LEU A 57 -7.28 -9.08 -4.33
C LEU A 57 -6.70 -8.73 -2.96
N GLY A 58 -5.40 -8.98 -2.79
CA GLY A 58 -4.56 -8.33 -1.79
C GLY A 58 -3.56 -7.40 -2.49
N PHE A 59 -3.59 -6.12 -2.21
CA PHE A 59 -2.65 -5.14 -2.75
C PHE A 59 -1.98 -4.38 -1.62
N TRP A 60 -0.65 -4.37 -1.62
CA TRP A 60 0.19 -3.69 -0.63
C TRP A 60 1.13 -2.72 -1.31
N GLU A 61 1.16 -1.49 -0.85
CA GLU A 61 2.14 -0.47 -1.23
C GLU A 61 2.77 0.15 0.02
N ALA A 62 4.05 0.47 -0.07
CA ALA A 62 4.81 1.00 1.05
C ALA A 62 5.82 2.06 0.62
N TYR A 63 6.14 2.94 1.55
CA TYR A 63 7.02 4.08 1.32
C TYR A 63 7.92 4.33 2.54
N MET A 64 9.11 4.87 2.30
CA MET A 64 10.01 5.35 3.33
C MET A 64 10.28 6.85 3.15
N ALA A 65 10.63 7.52 4.24
CA ALA A 65 10.97 8.94 4.22
C ALA A 65 12.25 9.28 3.42
N GLY A 66 12.93 8.27 2.90
CA GLY A 66 14.19 8.38 2.17
C GLY A 66 15.20 7.35 2.65
N ARG A 67 16.46 7.50 2.24
CA ARG A 67 17.56 6.63 2.66
C ARG A 67 17.96 6.90 4.10
N LEU A 68 17.24 6.30 5.06
CA LEU A 68 17.40 6.59 6.50
C LEU A 68 18.83 6.37 6.98
N ALA A 69 19.48 5.28 6.55
CA ALA A 69 20.86 4.97 6.91
C ALA A 69 21.88 5.99 6.38
N HIS A 70 21.50 6.83 5.41
CA HIS A 70 22.33 7.90 4.87
C HIS A 70 21.96 9.30 5.40
N GLY A 71 21.04 9.37 6.36
CA GLY A 71 20.59 10.65 6.91
C GLY A 71 19.74 11.48 5.94
N GLU A 72 19.09 10.85 4.97
CA GLU A 72 18.28 11.52 3.93
C GLU A 72 16.78 11.51 4.21
N ALA A 73 16.36 11.32 5.46
CA ALA A 73 14.97 11.36 5.82
C ALA A 73 14.32 12.70 5.45
N TRP A 74 13.19 12.66 4.76
CA TRP A 74 12.38 13.83 4.38
C TRP A 74 13.11 14.85 3.47
N ARG A 75 14.07 14.39 2.67
CA ARG A 75 14.84 15.25 1.76
C ARG A 75 14.40 15.17 0.29
N PHE A 76 13.41 14.34 -0.04
CA PHE A 76 12.82 14.33 -1.37
C PHE A 76 11.98 15.60 -1.60
N GLN A 77 11.75 15.98 -2.86
CA GLN A 77 10.92 17.14 -3.21
C GLN A 77 9.44 16.79 -3.25
N LEU A 78 9.10 15.66 -3.87
CA LEU A 78 7.73 15.24 -4.07
C LEU A 78 7.64 13.71 -4.06
N LEU A 79 6.70 13.19 -3.29
CA LEU A 79 6.19 11.84 -3.44
C LEU A 79 4.68 11.94 -3.60
N GLN A 80 4.18 11.46 -4.73
CA GLN A 80 2.76 11.48 -5.04
C GLN A 80 2.32 10.07 -5.44
N SER A 81 1.23 9.60 -4.86
CA SER A 81 0.59 8.35 -5.27
C SER A 81 -0.90 8.56 -5.48
N GLU A 82 -1.44 7.83 -6.44
CA GLU A 82 -2.87 7.69 -6.69
C GLU A 82 -3.18 6.21 -6.90
N THR A 83 -4.08 5.66 -6.10
CA THR A 83 -4.56 4.28 -6.23
C THR A 83 -6.06 4.29 -6.41
N LYS A 84 -6.53 3.73 -7.53
CA LYS A 84 -7.93 3.53 -7.87
C LYS A 84 -8.30 2.07 -7.76
N PHE A 85 -9.40 1.78 -7.11
CA PHE A 85 -10.02 0.46 -7.12
C PHE A 85 -11.39 0.54 -7.78
N LEU A 86 -11.58 -0.30 -8.80
CA LEU A 86 -12.83 -0.44 -9.53
C LEU A 86 -13.38 -1.86 -9.33
N ALA A 87 -14.65 -1.95 -8.92
CA ALA A 87 -15.41 -3.20 -8.93
C ALA A 87 -16.21 -3.25 -10.24
N GLY A 88 -15.76 -4.11 -11.17
CA GLY A 88 -16.21 -4.03 -12.55
C GLY A 88 -15.81 -2.69 -13.17
N SER A 89 -16.79 -1.88 -13.59
CA SER A 89 -16.54 -0.54 -14.17
C SER A 89 -16.75 0.61 -13.16
N GLU A 90 -17.18 0.32 -11.94
CA GLU A 90 -17.53 1.34 -10.95
C GLU A 90 -16.35 1.65 -10.03
N LEU A 91 -16.05 2.94 -9.86
CA LEU A 91 -15.02 3.40 -8.94
C LEU A 91 -15.54 3.31 -7.50
N GLU A 92 -15.03 2.33 -6.74
CA GLU A 92 -15.41 2.08 -5.34
C GLU A 92 -14.47 2.78 -4.34
N TYR A 93 -13.21 2.99 -4.73
CA TYR A 93 -12.24 3.60 -3.84
C TYR A 93 -11.18 4.38 -4.61
N LEU A 94 -10.82 5.53 -4.05
CA LEU A 94 -9.76 6.39 -4.55
C LEU A 94 -8.90 6.89 -3.39
N ASP A 95 -7.64 6.53 -3.40
CA ASP A 95 -6.63 7.12 -2.50
C ASP A 95 -5.70 8.04 -3.29
N ARG A 96 -5.43 9.20 -2.70
CA ARG A 96 -4.46 10.15 -3.23
C ARG A 96 -3.61 10.70 -2.11
N SER A 97 -2.32 10.58 -2.26
CA SER A 97 -1.37 11.21 -1.36
C SER A 97 -0.42 12.12 -2.12
N ARG A 98 -0.09 13.25 -1.52
CA ARG A 98 0.92 14.17 -2.01
C ARG A 98 1.76 14.65 -0.83
N LEU A 99 3.01 14.25 -0.81
CA LEU A 99 3.96 14.58 0.25
C LEU A 99 5.05 15.49 -0.31
N CYS A 100 5.14 16.69 0.28
CA CYS A 100 6.16 17.70 0.01
C CYS A 100 6.82 18.09 1.33
N PRO A 101 7.89 17.42 1.76
CA PRO A 101 8.43 17.57 3.11
C PRO A 101 8.75 19.01 3.50
N ASN A 102 9.32 19.78 2.59
CA ASN A 102 9.68 21.18 2.83
C ASN A 102 8.47 22.10 3.02
N GLU A 103 7.36 21.83 2.30
CA GLU A 103 6.13 22.63 2.39
C GLU A 103 5.27 22.23 3.60
N GLN A 104 5.30 20.97 3.99
CA GLN A 104 4.36 20.38 4.94
C GLN A 104 4.97 20.15 6.33
N GLY A 105 6.29 20.32 6.49
CA GLY A 105 6.97 20.04 7.76
C GLY A 105 6.79 18.59 8.22
N LEU A 106 6.91 17.63 7.30
CA LEU A 106 6.65 16.21 7.57
C LEU A 106 7.65 15.58 8.54
N SER A 107 8.84 16.16 8.68
CA SER A 107 9.84 15.77 9.68
C SER A 107 9.43 16.08 11.12
N ASN A 108 8.35 16.84 11.31
CA ASN A 108 7.83 17.16 12.63
C ASN A 108 7.30 15.88 13.31
N PRO A 109 7.70 15.56 14.56
CA PRO A 109 7.22 14.39 15.30
C PRO A 109 5.70 14.33 15.50
N PHE A 110 5.03 15.49 15.51
CA PHE A 110 3.56 15.56 15.60
C PHE A 110 2.82 15.27 14.28
N ARG A 111 3.57 14.99 13.21
CA ARG A 111 3.04 14.53 11.91
C ARG A 111 3.56 13.13 11.63
N LEU A 112 4.45 12.97 10.66
CA LEU A 112 5.04 11.68 10.29
C LEU A 112 6.48 11.48 10.78
N GLY A 113 7.11 12.50 11.36
CA GLY A 113 8.54 12.46 11.72
C GLY A 113 8.92 11.37 12.72
N LYS A 114 7.98 10.93 13.56
CA LYS A 114 8.18 9.79 14.47
C LYS A 114 8.19 8.45 13.69
N TYR A 115 7.48 8.38 12.56
CA TYR A 115 7.33 7.18 11.76
C TYR A 115 7.81 7.45 10.33
N PRO A 116 9.07 7.15 10.02
CA PRO A 116 9.63 7.41 8.69
C PRO A 116 9.22 6.35 7.65
N VAL A 117 8.40 5.38 8.02
CA VAL A 117 7.93 4.31 7.14
C VAL A 117 6.42 4.18 7.26
N TRP A 118 5.74 4.08 6.12
CA TRP A 118 4.29 3.88 6.09
C TRP A 118 3.87 2.98 4.94
N ALA A 119 2.72 2.36 5.10
CA ALA A 119 2.13 1.54 4.06
C ALA A 119 0.60 1.63 4.08
N SER A 120 0.01 1.30 2.94
CA SER A 120 -1.40 0.97 2.82
C SER A 120 -1.59 -0.35 2.11
N ALA A 121 -2.67 -1.06 2.46
CA ALA A 121 -3.09 -2.26 1.75
C ALA A 121 -4.59 -2.25 1.51
N LEU A 122 -4.99 -2.65 0.30
CA LEU A 122 -6.37 -2.94 -0.04
C LEU A 122 -6.59 -4.45 -0.07
N MET A 123 -7.70 -4.87 0.48
CA MET A 123 -8.12 -6.27 0.50
C MET A 123 -9.56 -6.36 0.01
N TYR A 124 -9.73 -6.89 -1.20
CA TYR A 124 -11.05 -7.19 -1.74
C TYR A 124 -11.30 -8.69 -1.58
N VAL A 125 -12.16 -9.01 -0.63
CA VAL A 125 -12.47 -10.40 -0.24
C VAL A 125 -13.98 -10.59 -0.09
N PRO A 126 -14.56 -11.68 -0.63
CA PRO A 126 -16.03 -11.87 -0.66
C PRO A 126 -16.65 -12.11 0.72
N ASN A 127 -15.83 -12.41 1.71
CA ASN A 127 -16.26 -12.65 3.09
C ASN A 127 -15.66 -11.61 4.03
N SER A 128 -16.15 -11.55 5.27
CA SER A 128 -15.63 -10.63 6.26
C SER A 128 -14.12 -10.85 6.48
N PHE A 129 -13.33 -9.82 6.26
CA PHE A 129 -11.91 -9.84 6.58
C PHE A 129 -11.72 -9.82 8.10
N SER A 130 -10.95 -10.77 8.62
CA SER A 130 -10.56 -10.79 10.03
C SER A 130 -9.15 -10.26 10.18
N ALA A 131 -9.03 -9.03 10.65
CA ALA A 131 -7.72 -8.44 10.94
C ALA A 131 -7.01 -9.21 12.08
N PRO A 132 -5.67 -9.28 12.08
CA PRO A 132 -4.91 -9.78 13.23
C PRO A 132 -5.29 -9.07 14.51
N HIS A 133 -5.43 -9.82 15.61
CA HIS A 133 -5.80 -9.26 16.91
C HIS A 133 -4.72 -8.38 17.54
N GLN A 134 -3.48 -8.55 17.12
CA GLN A 134 -2.35 -7.77 17.63
C GLN A 134 -1.37 -7.46 16.50
N TRP A 135 -1.05 -6.19 16.37
CA TRP A 135 0.03 -5.67 15.56
C TRP A 135 1.27 -5.36 16.41
N SER A 136 2.39 -5.06 15.79
CA SER A 136 3.58 -4.63 16.53
C SER A 136 3.25 -3.42 17.42
N LYS A 137 3.66 -3.48 18.70
CA LYS A 137 3.43 -2.38 19.67
C LYS A 137 4.17 -1.08 19.30
N GLU A 138 5.16 -1.16 18.43
CA GLU A 138 5.97 -0.02 17.99
C GLU A 138 5.39 0.67 16.76
N SER A 139 4.25 0.20 16.26
CA SER A 139 3.58 0.70 15.07
C SER A 139 2.18 1.24 15.38
N GLU A 140 1.68 2.06 14.48
CA GLU A 140 0.27 2.44 14.42
C GLU A 140 -0.37 1.71 13.25
N VAL A 141 -1.41 0.93 13.48
CA VAL A 141 -2.12 0.19 12.44
C VAL A 141 -3.62 0.40 12.60
N ALA A 142 -4.28 0.76 11.51
CA ALA A 142 -5.72 0.85 11.41
C ALA A 142 -6.23 -0.02 10.26
N VAL A 143 -7.37 -0.65 10.46
CA VAL A 143 -8.07 -1.42 9.43
C VAL A 143 -9.54 -1.01 9.43
N ASP A 144 -10.04 -0.60 8.27
CA ASP A 144 -11.42 -0.17 8.07
C ASP A 144 -12.04 -0.86 6.86
N GLN A 145 -13.35 -1.04 6.88
CA GLN A 145 -14.11 -1.41 5.69
C GLN A 145 -14.52 -0.13 4.95
N VAL A 146 -14.03 0.05 3.73
CA VAL A 146 -14.21 1.30 2.95
C VAL A 146 -15.28 1.17 1.86
N ALA A 147 -15.59 -0.06 1.45
CA ALA A 147 -16.69 -0.39 0.55
C ALA A 147 -17.15 -1.84 0.80
N PRO A 148 -18.26 -2.33 0.21
CA PRO A 148 -18.64 -3.74 0.30
C PRO A 148 -17.47 -4.65 -0.14
N ASN A 149 -17.11 -5.60 0.72
CA ASN A 149 -16.00 -6.54 0.52
C ASN A 149 -14.60 -5.89 0.37
N LEU A 150 -14.47 -4.57 0.50
CA LEU A 150 -13.21 -3.85 0.39
C LEU A 150 -12.76 -3.31 1.74
N HIS A 151 -11.62 -3.78 2.18
CA HIS A 151 -10.98 -3.35 3.43
C HIS A 151 -9.68 -2.59 3.12
N LEU A 152 -9.42 -1.56 3.91
CA LEU A 152 -8.21 -0.76 3.87
C LEU A 152 -7.43 -0.95 5.16
N LEU A 153 -6.16 -1.32 5.04
CA LEU A 153 -5.20 -1.24 6.12
C LEU A 153 -4.29 -0.04 5.86
N ARG A 154 -4.04 0.74 6.91
CA ARG A 154 -2.98 1.75 6.93
C ARG A 154 -2.08 1.53 8.12
N CYS A 155 -0.78 1.66 7.92
CA CYS A 155 0.17 1.55 9.01
C CYS A 155 1.31 2.57 8.94
N LEU A 156 1.82 2.90 10.13
CA LEU A 156 3.02 3.70 10.35
C LEU A 156 4.01 2.85 11.16
N ALA A 157 5.26 2.83 10.75
CA ALA A 157 6.30 2.02 11.39
C ALA A 157 7.59 2.84 11.63
N PRO A 158 8.34 2.53 12.69
CA PRO A 158 9.60 3.22 13.00
C PRO A 158 10.70 2.87 12.00
N ASP A 159 10.64 1.69 11.40
CA ASP A 159 11.63 1.18 10.45
C ASP A 159 11.07 0.11 9.51
N GLY A 160 11.89 -0.34 8.57
CA GLY A 160 11.53 -1.37 7.60
C GLY A 160 11.40 -2.77 8.20
N GLN A 161 11.99 -3.04 9.35
CA GLN A 161 11.87 -4.35 10.02
C GLN A 161 10.47 -4.51 10.62
N VAL A 162 10.00 -3.50 11.33
CA VAL A 162 8.64 -3.46 11.88
C VAL A 162 7.61 -3.47 10.76
N LEU A 163 7.84 -2.71 9.68
CA LEU A 163 6.95 -2.74 8.51
C LEU A 163 6.85 -4.14 7.91
N ARG A 164 7.97 -4.86 7.77
CA ARG A 164 7.99 -6.23 7.23
C ARG A 164 7.23 -7.22 8.13
N GLN A 165 7.27 -7.05 9.45
CA GLN A 165 6.46 -7.84 10.37
C GLN A 165 4.96 -7.61 10.14
N ILE A 166 4.54 -6.36 9.97
CA ILE A 166 3.15 -6.01 9.67
C ILE A 166 2.72 -6.62 8.33
N GLN A 167 3.54 -6.48 7.29
CA GLN A 167 3.29 -7.06 5.97
C GLN A 167 3.12 -8.58 6.05
N HIS A 168 3.97 -9.27 6.81
CA HIS A 168 3.88 -10.72 7.00
C HIS A 168 2.59 -11.13 7.73
N GLN A 169 2.19 -10.39 8.77
CA GLN A 169 0.93 -10.62 9.48
C GLN A 169 -0.28 -10.38 8.56
N TRP A 170 -0.22 -9.34 7.72
CA TRP A 170 -1.24 -9.09 6.70
C TRP A 170 -1.34 -10.24 5.70
N LEU A 171 -0.23 -10.74 5.15
CA LEU A 171 -0.21 -11.88 4.24
C LEU A 171 -0.81 -13.15 4.88
N GLN A 172 -0.48 -13.41 6.14
CA GLN A 172 -1.06 -14.54 6.88
C GLN A 172 -2.58 -14.41 7.08
N SER A 173 -3.10 -13.19 7.23
CA SER A 173 -4.54 -12.96 7.38
C SER A 173 -5.30 -13.21 6.08
N LEU A 174 -4.73 -12.93 4.92
CA LEU A 174 -5.31 -13.25 3.62
C LEU A 174 -5.42 -14.78 3.43
N SER A 175 -4.37 -15.53 3.72
CA SER A 175 -4.35 -16.99 3.54
C SER A 175 -5.34 -17.74 4.45
N LYS A 176 -5.64 -17.21 5.63
CA LYS A 176 -6.65 -17.80 6.53
C LYS A 176 -8.07 -17.62 6.00
N ASN A 177 -8.35 -16.51 5.36
CA ASN A 177 -9.66 -16.25 4.75
C ASN A 177 -9.94 -17.20 3.57
N ASP A 178 -8.92 -17.56 2.78
CA ASP A 178 -9.03 -18.56 1.71
C ASP A 178 -9.43 -19.95 2.26
N SER A 179 -8.85 -20.33 3.39
CA SER A 179 -9.12 -21.65 4.02
C SER A 179 -10.52 -21.74 4.61
N GLN A 180 -11.11 -20.64 5.08
CA GLN A 180 -12.49 -20.59 5.59
C GLN A 180 -13.53 -20.61 4.46
N ALA A 181 -13.24 -20.01 3.31
CA ALA A 181 -14.11 -20.05 2.16
C ALA A 181 -14.30 -21.49 1.62
N MET A 182 -13.24 -22.31 1.63
CA MET A 182 -13.32 -23.73 1.23
C MET A 182 -14.10 -24.63 2.21
N SER A 183 -14.21 -24.25 3.49
CA SER A 183 -14.91 -25.06 4.49
C SER A 183 -16.42 -24.86 4.54
N ILE A 184 -16.95 -23.82 3.89
CA ILE A 184 -18.40 -23.50 3.86
C ILE A 184 -19.09 -24.09 2.62
N SER A 185 -18.33 -24.57 1.64
CA SER A 185 -18.83 -25.16 0.38
C SER A 185 -18.82 -26.71 0.36
N ALA A 186 -18.71 -27.38 1.52
CA ALA A 186 -18.74 -28.84 1.64
C ALA A 186 -20.01 -29.34 2.34
#